data_ac99be09959a24009a985cf507463538
#
_entry.id   ac99be09959a24009a985cf507463538
#
_cell.length_a   1.000
_cell.length_b   1.000
_cell.length_c   1.000
_cell.angle_alpha   90.00
_cell.angle_beta   90.00
_cell.angle_gamma   90.00
#
_symmetry.space_group_name_H-M   'P 1'
#
loop_
_entity.id
_entity.type
_entity.pdbx_description
1 polymer ?
#
loop_
_entity_poly.entity_id
_entity_poly.type
_entity_poly.pdbx_seq_one_letter_code
_entity_poly.pdbx_strand_id
1 'polypeptide(L)'
;MLTRRTLLLSAAAASLAMLPFASFAAEAAAGEAALGQAALPPAGSWPVTFKDLAGRTVILTQEPQRIIVANYIQNFMLVGGRDALKLVVGMTQDHWESTRMGEYQVFTTAYPELKSIPSIGGFHDDILNSEKIIALKPDAMIINRTQFAANTQRIEVFERAGIRVIVTDYHAMKLENHVLSTRIIGRMLGRDTVAEELCRKAIDGLKDVDARVARASAGKKAPKVYMELGSKGVGNYGNTYNSTILWGAMLARAGADSISANNREPYSAATREYVISQNPEIIIIGGSRWSGGASDQMQMGFTVERKTAEKCLEAFMHRSLWQNLPAVKNRRFYAVDHGLHY
;
A
#
# COMPACT_ATOMS: atom_id res chain seq x y z
N MET A 1 -60.48 -11.59 -31.29
CA MET A 1 -59.22 -11.51 -32.01
C MET A 1 -58.15 -11.24 -31.00
N LEU A 2 -57.47 -12.27 -30.52
CA LEU A 2 -56.36 -12.19 -29.56
C LEU A 2 -55.06 -12.40 -30.31
N THR A 3 -54.22 -11.43 -30.34
CA THR A 3 -52.86 -11.54 -30.88
C THR A 3 -51.85 -11.84 -29.78
N ARG A 4 -51.22 -13.01 -29.95
CA ARG A 4 -50.07 -13.48 -29.15
C ARG A 4 -48.92 -12.50 -29.28
N ARG A 5 -48.36 -12.00 -28.17
CA ARG A 5 -46.97 -11.56 -28.07
C ARG A 5 -46.22 -12.41 -27.11
N THR A 6 -45.34 -13.18 -27.69
CA THR A 6 -44.42 -14.13 -27.11
C THR A 6 -43.44 -13.43 -26.18
N LEU A 7 -43.36 -13.89 -24.94
CA LEU A 7 -42.26 -13.59 -24.05
C LEU A 7 -41.00 -14.30 -24.57
N LEU A 8 -39.99 -13.54 -24.90
CA LEU A 8 -38.60 -13.95 -24.93
C LEU A 8 -37.90 -13.29 -23.70
N LEU A 9 -37.94 -13.92 -22.57
CA LEU A 9 -37.02 -13.70 -21.47
C LEU A 9 -35.84 -14.64 -21.66
N SER A 10 -34.81 -14.15 -22.31
CA SER A 10 -33.54 -14.81 -22.50
C SER A 10 -32.80 -14.89 -21.18
N ALA A 11 -32.36 -16.09 -20.85
CA ALA A 11 -31.37 -16.38 -19.83
C ALA A 11 -30.05 -15.67 -20.08
N ALA A 12 -29.78 -14.63 -19.30
CA ALA A 12 -28.50 -13.93 -19.25
C ALA A 12 -28.19 -13.51 -17.82
N ALA A 13 -28.22 -14.48 -16.89
CA ALA A 13 -27.88 -14.24 -15.49
C ALA A 13 -27.15 -15.44 -14.85
N ALA A 14 -26.11 -15.95 -15.54
CA ALA A 14 -25.30 -17.04 -14.98
C ALA A 14 -23.84 -17.03 -15.48
N SER A 15 -23.17 -15.86 -15.55
CA SER A 15 -21.76 -15.83 -15.97
C SER A 15 -20.93 -14.72 -15.29
N LEU A 16 -21.36 -14.18 -14.16
CA LEU A 16 -20.58 -13.13 -13.48
C LEU A 16 -19.88 -13.56 -12.17
N ALA A 17 -19.81 -14.87 -11.88
CA ALA A 17 -19.24 -15.34 -10.61
C ALA A 17 -17.83 -15.98 -10.72
N MET A 18 -17.16 -15.92 -11.87
CA MET A 18 -15.83 -16.53 -12.09
C MET A 18 -14.70 -15.58 -12.48
N LEU A 19 -14.88 -14.27 -12.40
CA LEU A 19 -13.90 -13.30 -12.88
C LEU A 19 -12.71 -12.93 -11.95
N PRO A 20 -12.66 -13.17 -10.62
CA PRO A 20 -11.51 -12.76 -9.84
C PRO A 20 -10.24 -13.59 -10.09
N PHE A 21 -10.35 -14.90 -10.37
CA PHE A 21 -9.17 -15.77 -10.46
C PHE A 21 -8.40 -15.68 -11.81
N ALA A 22 -9.11 -15.46 -12.90
CA ALA A 22 -8.48 -15.29 -14.21
C ALA A 22 -7.68 -13.97 -14.30
N SER A 23 -8.08 -12.92 -13.56
CA SER A 23 -7.37 -11.63 -13.55
C SER A 23 -6.04 -11.69 -12.80
N PHE A 24 -5.92 -12.48 -11.73
CA PHE A 24 -4.68 -12.58 -10.95
C PHE A 24 -3.60 -13.42 -11.65
N ALA A 25 -3.97 -14.48 -12.36
CA ALA A 25 -3.03 -15.22 -13.21
C ALA A 25 -2.52 -14.35 -14.38
N ALA A 26 -3.39 -13.51 -14.95
CA ALA A 26 -3.03 -12.53 -15.96
C ALA A 26 -2.13 -11.41 -15.40
N GLU A 27 -2.34 -10.99 -14.16
CA GLU A 27 -1.54 -9.98 -13.47
C GLU A 27 -0.14 -10.53 -13.07
N ALA A 28 -0.04 -11.79 -12.66
CA ALA A 28 1.24 -12.45 -12.44
C ALA A 28 2.02 -12.64 -13.75
N ALA A 29 1.36 -12.99 -14.85
CA ALA A 29 1.95 -13.06 -16.18
C ALA A 29 2.34 -11.67 -16.72
N ALA A 30 1.53 -10.64 -16.43
CA ALA A 30 1.84 -9.24 -16.74
C ALA A 30 3.03 -8.74 -15.91
N GLY A 31 3.18 -9.18 -14.65
CA GLY A 31 4.34 -8.92 -13.81
C GLY A 31 5.61 -9.53 -14.40
N GLU A 32 5.57 -10.75 -14.95
CA GLU A 32 6.71 -11.35 -15.67
C GLU A 32 7.01 -10.63 -16.99
N ALA A 33 5.99 -10.24 -17.74
CA ALA A 33 6.16 -9.43 -18.95
C ALA A 33 6.72 -8.04 -18.64
N ALA A 34 6.29 -7.42 -17.53
CA ALA A 34 6.82 -6.15 -17.05
C ALA A 34 8.29 -6.25 -16.60
N LEU A 35 8.74 -7.44 -16.14
CA LEU A 35 10.16 -7.72 -15.88
C LEU A 35 10.99 -7.58 -17.16
N GLY A 36 10.46 -7.98 -18.33
CA GLY A 36 11.12 -7.82 -19.62
C GLY A 36 11.02 -6.42 -20.21
N GLN A 37 9.92 -5.71 -19.97
CA GLN A 37 9.66 -4.37 -20.54
C GLN A 37 10.21 -3.21 -19.70
N ALA A 38 10.41 -3.40 -18.41
CA ALA A 38 11.01 -2.42 -17.51
C ALA A 38 12.53 -2.56 -17.41
N ALA A 39 13.18 -3.10 -18.44
CA ALA A 39 14.64 -3.15 -18.51
C ALA A 39 15.18 -1.72 -18.53
N LEU A 40 15.76 -1.29 -17.41
CA LEU A 40 16.58 -0.08 -17.40
C LEU A 40 17.86 -0.36 -18.22
N PRO A 41 18.49 0.66 -18.83
CA PRO A 41 19.77 0.51 -19.50
C PRO A 41 20.80 -0.18 -18.60
N PRO A 42 21.87 -0.79 -19.13
CA PRO A 42 22.86 -1.50 -18.32
C PRO A 42 23.39 -0.69 -17.13
N ALA A 43 23.65 -1.35 -16.00
CA ALA A 43 24.19 -0.71 -14.80
C ALA A 43 25.50 0.03 -15.11
N GLY A 44 25.69 1.20 -14.48
CA GLY A 44 26.90 2.02 -14.64
C GLY A 44 26.94 2.89 -15.90
N SER A 45 25.94 2.84 -16.78
CA SER A 45 25.85 3.75 -17.93
C SER A 45 25.05 5.00 -17.58
N TRP A 46 25.64 6.15 -17.71
CA TRP A 46 24.99 7.47 -17.63
C TRP A 46 25.11 8.20 -18.97
N PRO A 47 24.10 8.95 -19.44
CA PRO A 47 22.80 9.20 -18.80
C PRO A 47 21.86 7.99 -18.84
N VAL A 48 20.96 7.89 -17.85
CA VAL A 48 19.90 6.88 -17.80
C VAL A 48 18.57 7.53 -18.14
N THR A 49 17.84 6.92 -19.07
CA THR A 49 16.48 7.34 -19.44
C THR A 49 15.50 6.23 -19.15
N PHE A 50 14.41 6.55 -18.44
CA PHE A 50 13.33 5.59 -18.14
C PHE A 50 11.99 6.31 -18.04
N LYS A 51 10.90 5.53 -18.05
CA LYS A 51 9.57 6.03 -17.69
C LYS A 51 9.30 5.78 -16.22
N ASP A 52 8.85 6.82 -15.50
CA ASP A 52 8.41 6.69 -14.11
C ASP A 52 6.95 6.21 -14.00
N LEU A 53 6.45 6.05 -12.77
CA LEU A 53 5.09 5.54 -12.51
C LEU A 53 3.96 6.56 -12.83
N ALA A 54 4.30 7.79 -13.20
CA ALA A 54 3.38 8.76 -13.82
C ALA A 54 3.44 8.71 -15.35
N GLY A 55 4.24 7.81 -15.97
CA GLY A 55 4.41 7.67 -17.41
C GLY A 55 5.31 8.74 -18.03
N ARG A 56 5.98 9.59 -17.21
CA ARG A 56 6.87 10.64 -17.68
C ARG A 56 8.23 10.06 -18.04
N THR A 57 8.87 10.64 -19.04
CA THR A 57 10.28 10.32 -19.34
C THR A 57 11.17 11.09 -18.39
N VAL A 58 11.94 10.38 -17.60
CA VAL A 58 12.96 10.92 -16.69
C VAL A 58 14.34 10.65 -17.26
N ILE A 59 15.20 11.66 -17.23
CA ILE A 59 16.61 11.54 -17.63
C ILE A 59 17.48 11.92 -16.45
N LEU A 60 18.26 10.96 -15.95
CA LEU A 60 19.32 11.19 -14.98
C LEU A 60 20.65 11.23 -15.72
N THR A 61 21.34 12.37 -15.65
CA THR A 61 22.61 12.58 -16.34
C THR A 61 23.80 11.94 -15.63
N GLN A 62 23.66 11.75 -14.32
CA GLN A 62 24.65 11.14 -13.44
C GLN A 62 23.97 10.52 -12.21
N GLU A 63 24.71 9.76 -11.44
CA GLU A 63 24.26 9.18 -10.18
C GLU A 63 23.88 10.30 -9.18
N PRO A 64 22.64 10.30 -8.66
CA PRO A 64 22.22 11.31 -7.69
C PRO A 64 23.02 11.22 -6.39
N GLN A 65 23.45 12.39 -5.89
CA GLN A 65 24.24 12.52 -4.65
C GLN A 65 23.45 13.18 -3.52
N ARG A 66 22.37 13.89 -3.85
CA ARG A 66 21.51 14.60 -2.91
C ARG A 66 20.05 14.29 -3.21
N ILE A 67 19.48 13.37 -2.45
CA ILE A 67 18.17 12.79 -2.75
C ILE A 67 17.14 13.24 -1.70
N ILE A 68 15.98 13.68 -2.15
CA ILE A 68 14.79 13.78 -1.30
C ILE A 68 13.97 12.49 -1.46
N VAL A 69 13.61 11.88 -0.33
CA VAL A 69 12.72 10.73 -0.27
C VAL A 69 11.41 11.16 0.36
N ALA A 70 10.46 11.62 -0.46
CA ALA A 70 9.18 12.13 0.01
C ALA A 70 8.18 11.01 0.36
N ASN A 71 8.45 9.77 -0.01
CA ASN A 71 7.67 8.61 0.41
C ASN A 71 8.50 7.34 0.31
N TYR A 72 8.08 6.29 1.01
CA TYR A 72 8.69 4.95 0.95
C TYR A 72 10.17 4.92 1.39
N ILE A 73 10.53 5.66 2.45
CA ILE A 73 11.89 5.64 2.99
C ILE A 73 12.34 4.20 3.33
N GLN A 74 11.42 3.35 3.79
CA GLN A 74 11.67 1.95 4.10
C GLN A 74 12.10 1.17 2.84
N ASN A 75 11.39 1.36 1.71
CA ASN A 75 11.73 0.73 0.43
C ASN A 75 13.06 1.25 -0.12
N PHE A 76 13.32 2.56 0.03
CA PHE A 76 14.60 3.15 -0.33
C PHE A 76 15.76 2.54 0.47
N MET A 77 15.58 2.42 1.80
CA MET A 77 16.58 1.77 2.67
C MET A 77 16.75 0.28 2.40
N LEU A 78 15.67 -0.42 2.04
CA LEU A 78 15.73 -1.85 1.71
C LEU A 78 16.62 -2.09 0.50
N VAL A 79 16.56 -1.23 -0.51
CA VAL A 79 17.40 -1.32 -1.71
C VAL A 79 18.82 -0.80 -1.45
N GLY A 80 18.93 0.39 -0.85
CA GLY A 80 20.20 1.11 -0.70
C GLY A 80 21.03 0.69 0.51
N GLY A 81 20.39 0.08 1.50
CA GLY A 81 21.02 -0.18 2.79
C GLY A 81 21.24 1.11 3.60
N ARG A 82 21.96 0.98 4.72
CA ARG A 82 22.24 2.11 5.63
C ARG A 82 23.03 3.23 4.95
N ASP A 83 23.97 2.89 4.09
CA ASP A 83 24.84 3.89 3.46
C ASP A 83 24.08 4.85 2.55
N ALA A 84 22.97 4.41 1.96
CA ALA A 84 22.14 5.28 1.12
C ALA A 84 21.49 6.43 1.91
N LEU A 85 21.34 6.32 3.22
CA LEU A 85 20.84 7.41 4.07
C LEU A 85 21.75 8.66 4.05
N LYS A 86 23.04 8.49 3.76
CA LYS A 86 24.00 9.60 3.60
C LYS A 86 23.66 10.51 2.42
N LEU A 87 22.93 9.99 1.43
CA LEU A 87 22.47 10.73 0.25
C LEU A 87 21.15 11.48 0.51
N VAL A 88 20.42 11.13 1.59
CA VAL A 88 19.10 11.69 1.87
C VAL A 88 19.23 13.05 2.56
N VAL A 89 18.88 14.11 1.84
CA VAL A 89 18.95 15.49 2.33
C VAL A 89 17.61 16.02 2.85
N GLY A 90 16.52 15.30 2.62
CA GLY A 90 15.19 15.63 3.13
C GLY A 90 14.24 14.44 2.95
N MET A 91 13.28 14.30 3.84
CA MET A 91 12.26 13.25 3.76
C MET A 91 10.94 13.72 4.35
N THR A 92 9.86 13.03 4.03
CA THR A 92 8.56 13.21 4.65
C THR A 92 8.56 12.50 5.99
N GLN A 93 8.53 13.23 7.09
CA GLN A 93 8.47 12.65 8.44
C GLN A 93 7.63 13.48 9.44
N ASP A 94 6.98 14.53 8.95
CA ASP A 94 6.01 15.28 9.73
C ASP A 94 4.92 14.32 10.24
N HIS A 95 4.69 14.31 11.54
CA HIS A 95 3.75 13.41 12.20
C HIS A 95 4.05 11.90 12.14
N TRP A 96 5.18 11.43 11.59
CA TRP A 96 5.54 10.02 11.61
C TRP A 96 5.62 9.49 13.05
N GLU A 97 6.30 10.25 13.92
CA GLU A 97 6.42 9.94 15.36
C GLU A 97 5.08 9.93 16.11
N SER A 98 4.11 10.73 15.65
CA SER A 98 2.79 10.82 16.30
C SER A 98 1.78 9.82 15.73
N THR A 99 1.86 9.47 14.45
CA THR A 99 0.88 8.62 13.77
C THR A 99 1.29 7.16 13.76
N ARG A 100 2.60 6.90 13.66
CA ARG A 100 3.18 5.55 13.59
C ARG A 100 4.35 5.40 14.57
N MET A 101 4.10 5.74 15.82
CA MET A 101 5.12 5.78 16.87
C MET A 101 5.92 4.48 16.98
N GLY A 102 5.29 3.32 16.88
CA GLY A 102 5.97 2.03 16.98
C GLY A 102 7.00 1.82 15.87
N GLU A 103 6.62 2.14 14.65
CA GLU A 103 7.51 2.09 13.49
C GLU A 103 8.65 3.12 13.63
N TYR A 104 8.31 4.38 13.92
CA TYR A 104 9.28 5.45 14.13
C TYR A 104 10.34 5.07 15.17
N GLN A 105 9.93 4.51 16.32
CA GLN A 105 10.84 4.08 17.37
C GLN A 105 11.80 2.99 16.91
N VAL A 106 11.30 1.98 16.20
CA VAL A 106 12.14 0.88 15.69
C VAL A 106 13.16 1.40 14.68
N PHE A 107 12.71 2.18 13.70
CA PHE A 107 13.59 2.71 12.67
C PHE A 107 14.61 3.70 13.24
N THR A 108 14.20 4.63 14.09
CA THR A 108 15.13 5.63 14.65
C THR A 108 16.03 5.10 15.78
N THR A 109 15.74 3.92 16.31
CA THR A 109 16.66 3.19 17.19
C THR A 109 17.75 2.49 16.37
N ALA A 110 17.36 1.82 15.29
CA ALA A 110 18.30 1.15 14.39
C ALA A 110 19.14 2.13 13.55
N TYR A 111 18.53 3.26 13.17
CA TYR A 111 19.09 4.29 12.28
C TYR A 111 18.88 5.68 12.92
N PRO A 112 19.67 6.05 13.93
CA PRO A 112 19.51 7.35 14.64
C PRO A 112 19.61 8.57 13.73
N GLU A 113 20.34 8.45 12.63
CA GLU A 113 20.52 9.49 11.61
C GLU A 113 19.20 9.96 10.97
N LEU A 114 18.16 9.11 10.95
CA LEU A 114 16.83 9.49 10.45
C LEU A 114 16.24 10.70 11.18
N LYS A 115 16.52 10.85 12.48
CA LYS A 115 16.04 11.98 13.28
C LYS A 115 16.62 13.34 12.85
N SER A 116 17.78 13.33 12.20
CA SER A 116 18.48 14.55 11.77
C SER A 116 18.13 14.95 10.34
N ILE A 117 17.47 14.09 9.55
CA ILE A 117 17.05 14.42 8.21
C ILE A 117 15.90 15.44 8.26
N PRO A 118 15.99 16.58 7.56
CA PRO A 118 14.94 17.58 7.57
C PRO A 118 13.61 17.05 7.03
N SER A 119 12.49 17.31 7.74
CA SER A 119 11.15 17.05 7.20
C SER A 119 10.79 18.07 6.13
N ILE A 120 10.22 17.60 5.03
CA ILE A 120 9.76 18.43 3.90
C ILE A 120 8.24 18.52 3.80
N GLY A 121 7.50 18.07 4.83
CA GLY A 121 6.03 17.97 4.81
C GLY A 121 5.52 16.80 3.98
N GLY A 122 4.22 16.71 3.79
CA GLY A 122 3.58 15.79 2.86
C GLY A 122 3.32 14.38 3.38
N PHE A 123 3.36 14.15 4.69
CA PHE A 123 3.05 12.84 5.26
C PHE A 123 1.55 12.56 5.29
N HIS A 124 0.72 13.56 5.58
CA HIS A 124 -0.73 13.41 5.71
C HIS A 124 -1.53 13.98 4.55
N ASP A 125 -1.12 15.14 4.07
CA ASP A 125 -1.87 15.93 3.10
C ASP A 125 -1.27 15.89 1.69
N ASP A 126 -0.20 15.10 1.53
CA ASP A 126 0.58 15.01 0.29
C ASP A 126 1.20 16.36 -0.18
N ILE A 127 1.11 17.44 0.62
CA ILE A 127 1.57 18.78 0.25
C ILE A 127 3.04 18.98 0.65
N LEU A 128 3.89 19.13 -0.33
CA LEU A 128 5.33 19.30 -0.14
C LEU A 128 5.73 20.77 0.07
N ASN A 129 6.66 21.03 1.01
CA ASN A 129 7.19 22.36 1.27
C ASN A 129 8.25 22.75 0.21
N SER A 130 7.82 23.51 -0.79
CA SER A 130 8.66 23.88 -1.94
C SER A 130 9.90 24.69 -1.57
N GLU A 131 9.77 25.66 -0.65
CA GLU A 131 10.90 26.52 -0.23
C GLU A 131 11.99 25.67 0.43
N LYS A 132 11.58 24.77 1.33
CA LYS A 132 12.50 23.88 2.04
C LYS A 132 13.18 22.89 1.09
N ILE A 133 12.43 22.32 0.15
CA ILE A 133 12.97 21.43 -0.88
C ILE A 133 14.05 22.13 -1.71
N ILE A 134 13.76 23.33 -2.22
CA ILE A 134 14.71 24.09 -3.03
C ILE A 134 15.95 24.50 -2.20
N ALA A 135 15.74 24.89 -0.95
CA ALA A 135 16.84 25.27 -0.05
C ALA A 135 17.80 24.09 0.25
N LEU A 136 17.30 22.87 0.25
CA LEU A 136 18.11 21.66 0.44
C LEU A 136 18.96 21.31 -0.79
N LYS A 137 18.71 21.92 -1.94
CA LYS A 137 19.45 21.73 -3.20
C LYS A 137 19.62 20.24 -3.56
N PRO A 138 18.54 19.45 -3.65
CA PRO A 138 18.62 18.07 -4.10
C PRO A 138 18.87 18.02 -5.61
N ASP A 139 19.49 16.97 -6.08
CA ASP A 139 19.60 16.66 -7.52
C ASP A 139 18.49 15.71 -8.00
N ALA A 140 17.91 14.93 -7.07
CA ALA A 140 16.77 14.08 -7.35
C ALA A 140 15.77 14.07 -6.19
N MET A 141 14.50 13.80 -6.52
CA MET A 141 13.42 13.67 -5.54
C MET A 141 12.50 12.51 -5.92
N ILE A 142 12.32 11.56 -5.01
CA ILE A 142 11.37 10.45 -5.12
C ILE A 142 10.07 10.85 -4.43
N ILE A 143 8.96 10.78 -5.15
CA ILE A 143 7.60 11.03 -4.65
C ILE A 143 6.66 9.89 -5.06
N ASN A 144 5.53 9.76 -4.39
CA ASN A 144 4.49 8.83 -4.81
C ASN A 144 3.48 9.49 -5.78
N ARG A 145 2.52 8.70 -6.28
CA ARG A 145 1.51 9.17 -7.23
C ARG A 145 0.55 10.20 -6.64
N THR A 146 0.18 10.08 -5.36
CA THR A 146 -0.72 11.03 -4.69
C THR A 146 -0.01 12.36 -4.45
N GLN A 147 1.23 12.33 -3.99
CA GLN A 147 2.06 13.54 -3.88
C GLN A 147 2.29 14.19 -5.25
N PHE A 148 2.51 13.41 -6.30
CA PHE A 148 2.62 13.95 -7.65
C PHE A 148 1.34 14.68 -8.06
N ALA A 149 0.18 14.07 -7.87
CA ALA A 149 -1.11 14.69 -8.20
C ALA A 149 -1.39 15.95 -7.38
N ALA A 150 -1.07 15.94 -6.07
CA ALA A 150 -1.28 17.08 -5.18
C ALA A 150 -0.31 18.26 -5.44
N ASN A 151 0.83 18.01 -6.10
CA ASN A 151 1.87 19.03 -6.29
C ASN A 151 2.14 19.37 -7.77
N THR A 152 1.24 19.11 -8.68
CA THR A 152 1.45 19.23 -10.13
C THR A 152 2.10 20.58 -10.53
N GLN A 153 1.60 21.70 -10.00
CA GLN A 153 2.18 23.02 -10.28
C GLN A 153 3.57 23.22 -9.68
N ARG A 154 3.86 22.59 -8.53
CA ARG A 154 5.16 22.67 -7.86
C ARG A 154 6.22 21.82 -8.55
N ILE A 155 5.82 20.73 -9.22
CA ILE A 155 6.74 19.86 -9.96
C ILE A 155 7.51 20.64 -11.01
N GLU A 156 6.85 21.51 -11.78
CA GLU A 156 7.53 22.36 -12.76
C GLU A 156 8.55 23.33 -12.12
N VAL A 157 8.24 23.82 -10.91
CA VAL A 157 9.17 24.68 -10.16
C VAL A 157 10.40 23.89 -9.74
N PHE A 158 10.23 22.66 -9.25
CA PHE A 158 11.33 21.79 -8.88
C PHE A 158 12.22 21.46 -10.08
N GLU A 159 11.61 21.08 -11.20
CA GLU A 159 12.35 20.73 -12.42
C GLU A 159 13.12 21.94 -13.00
N ARG A 160 12.54 23.15 -12.96
CA ARG A 160 13.26 24.38 -13.31
C ARG A 160 14.41 24.71 -12.36
N ALA A 161 14.32 24.31 -11.10
CA ALA A 161 15.41 24.39 -10.14
C ALA A 161 16.50 23.31 -10.32
N GLY A 162 16.37 22.46 -11.33
CA GLY A 162 17.31 21.38 -11.64
C GLY A 162 17.08 20.07 -10.89
N ILE A 163 15.98 19.98 -10.11
CA ILE A 163 15.63 18.78 -9.33
C ILE A 163 14.94 17.78 -10.25
N ARG A 164 15.47 16.58 -10.38
CA ARG A 164 14.81 15.50 -11.13
C ARG A 164 13.76 14.82 -10.29
N VAL A 165 12.48 15.06 -10.60
CA VAL A 165 11.35 14.46 -9.89
C VAL A 165 11.05 13.07 -10.49
N ILE A 166 10.95 12.07 -9.63
CA ILE A 166 10.76 10.67 -10.01
C ILE A 166 9.56 10.11 -9.23
N VAL A 167 8.58 9.61 -9.95
CA VAL A 167 7.37 9.04 -9.35
C VAL A 167 7.54 7.53 -9.19
N THR A 168 7.36 7.04 -7.96
CA THR A 168 7.29 5.61 -7.62
C THR A 168 5.91 5.26 -7.08
N ASP A 169 5.55 3.99 -7.01
CA ASP A 169 4.25 3.56 -6.50
C ASP A 169 4.31 2.17 -5.87
N TYR A 170 4.12 2.13 -4.55
CA TYR A 170 3.93 0.90 -3.79
C TYR A 170 2.52 0.80 -3.18
N HIS A 171 1.70 1.86 -3.27
CA HIS A 171 0.34 1.89 -2.70
C HIS A 171 -0.70 1.15 -3.55
N ALA A 172 -0.56 1.15 -4.86
CA ALA A 172 -1.52 0.48 -5.75
C ALA A 172 -1.51 -1.04 -5.64
N MET A 173 -0.56 -1.63 -4.89
CA MET A 173 -0.41 -3.07 -4.69
C MET A 173 -0.33 -3.87 -6.00
N LYS A 174 0.20 -3.24 -7.04
CA LYS A 174 0.45 -3.84 -8.35
C LYS A 174 1.91 -4.27 -8.44
N LEU A 175 2.14 -5.55 -8.73
CA LEU A 175 3.49 -6.13 -8.76
C LEU A 175 4.42 -5.39 -9.75
N GLU A 176 3.89 -5.03 -10.92
CA GLU A 176 4.64 -4.27 -11.92
C GLU A 176 5.09 -2.88 -11.42
N ASN A 177 4.25 -2.20 -10.63
CA ASN A 177 4.62 -0.91 -10.03
C ASN A 177 5.72 -1.08 -8.98
N HIS A 178 5.62 -2.11 -8.13
CA HIS A 178 6.63 -2.41 -7.12
C HIS A 178 7.97 -2.76 -7.78
N VAL A 179 7.95 -3.62 -8.80
CA VAL A 179 9.16 -4.01 -9.56
C VAL A 179 9.81 -2.80 -10.21
N LEU A 180 9.06 -1.98 -10.94
CA LEU A 180 9.60 -0.80 -11.59
C LEU A 180 10.13 0.22 -10.58
N SER A 181 9.39 0.48 -9.50
CA SER A 181 9.82 1.38 -8.42
C SER A 181 11.13 0.92 -7.78
N THR A 182 11.23 -0.38 -7.47
CA THR A 182 12.42 -0.97 -6.86
C THR A 182 13.63 -0.90 -7.80
N ARG A 183 13.45 -1.16 -9.09
CA ARG A 183 14.48 -1.02 -10.11
C ARG A 183 14.96 0.43 -10.29
N ILE A 184 14.04 1.38 -10.30
CA ILE A 184 14.38 2.82 -10.38
C ILE A 184 15.25 3.20 -9.19
N ILE A 185 14.87 2.81 -7.95
CA ILE A 185 15.67 3.08 -6.75
C ILE A 185 17.03 2.39 -6.87
N GLY A 186 17.07 1.13 -7.30
CA GLY A 186 18.32 0.39 -7.52
C GLY A 186 19.26 1.10 -8.48
N ARG A 187 18.73 1.58 -9.61
CA ARG A 187 19.50 2.31 -10.60
C ARG A 187 20.04 3.64 -10.05
N MET A 188 19.21 4.39 -9.33
CA MET A 188 19.61 5.65 -8.71
C MET A 188 20.76 5.50 -7.71
N LEU A 189 20.86 4.33 -7.08
CA LEU A 189 21.82 4.04 -6.01
C LEU A 189 22.97 3.14 -6.45
N GLY A 190 23.09 2.79 -7.74
CA GLY A 190 24.08 1.82 -8.22
C GLY A 190 23.89 0.41 -7.61
N ARG A 191 22.65 0.06 -7.22
CA ARG A 191 22.30 -1.18 -6.50
C ARG A 191 21.38 -2.09 -7.33
N ASP A 192 21.58 -2.12 -8.65
CA ASP A 192 20.73 -2.89 -9.57
C ASP A 192 20.62 -4.37 -9.18
N THR A 193 21.72 -5.01 -8.78
CA THR A 193 21.73 -6.43 -8.38
C THR A 193 20.84 -6.66 -7.15
N VAL A 194 20.91 -5.79 -6.15
CA VAL A 194 20.06 -5.88 -4.95
C VAL A 194 18.60 -5.67 -5.33
N ALA A 195 18.30 -4.67 -6.16
CA ALA A 195 16.95 -4.40 -6.64
C ALA A 195 16.36 -5.61 -7.39
N GLU A 196 17.13 -6.24 -8.29
CA GLU A 196 16.67 -7.43 -9.01
C GLU A 196 16.43 -8.64 -8.09
N GLU A 197 17.27 -8.82 -7.07
CA GLU A 197 17.06 -9.87 -6.07
C GLU A 197 15.78 -9.65 -5.28
N LEU A 198 15.51 -8.42 -4.85
CA LEU A 198 14.27 -8.04 -4.14
C LEU A 198 13.05 -8.23 -5.04
N CYS A 199 13.12 -7.79 -6.30
CA CYS A 199 12.04 -7.99 -7.27
C CYS A 199 11.73 -9.48 -7.45
N ARG A 200 12.76 -10.33 -7.60
CA ARG A 200 12.59 -11.78 -7.75
C ARG A 200 11.92 -12.40 -6.52
N LYS A 201 12.38 -12.04 -5.30
CA LYS A 201 11.77 -12.51 -4.06
C LYS A 201 10.29 -12.12 -3.95
N ALA A 202 9.93 -10.88 -4.35
CA ALA A 202 8.55 -10.43 -4.35
C ALA A 202 7.68 -11.23 -5.35
N ILE A 203 8.19 -11.45 -6.57
CA ILE A 203 7.50 -12.21 -7.61
C ILE A 203 7.28 -13.65 -7.19
N ASP A 204 8.32 -14.33 -6.70
CA ASP A 204 8.24 -15.74 -6.30
C ASP A 204 7.33 -15.91 -5.08
N GLY A 205 7.39 -14.97 -4.12
CA GLY A 205 6.49 -14.96 -2.97
C GLY A 205 5.02 -14.81 -3.35
N LEU A 206 4.72 -13.91 -4.28
CA LEU A 206 3.35 -13.72 -4.76
C LEU A 206 2.84 -14.90 -5.59
N LYS A 207 3.69 -15.53 -6.42
CA LYS A 207 3.35 -16.78 -7.13
C LYS A 207 2.99 -17.90 -6.16
N ASP A 208 3.75 -18.07 -5.07
CA ASP A 208 3.44 -19.07 -4.05
C ASP A 208 2.11 -18.78 -3.37
N VAL A 209 1.84 -17.51 -3.00
CA VAL A 209 0.54 -17.10 -2.45
C VAL A 209 -0.59 -17.41 -3.42
N ASP A 210 -0.48 -17.03 -4.69
CA ASP A 210 -1.51 -17.28 -5.71
C ASP A 210 -1.78 -18.77 -5.88
N ALA A 211 -0.73 -19.61 -5.90
CA ALA A 211 -0.87 -21.06 -5.98
C ALA A 211 -1.56 -21.66 -4.74
N ARG A 212 -1.28 -21.14 -3.55
CA ARG A 212 -1.95 -21.56 -2.30
C ARG A 212 -3.43 -21.15 -2.31
N VAL A 213 -3.72 -19.91 -2.70
CA VAL A 213 -5.10 -19.41 -2.82
C VAL A 213 -5.88 -20.22 -3.82
N ALA A 214 -5.34 -20.47 -5.02
CA ALA A 214 -6.00 -21.29 -6.04
C ALA A 214 -6.36 -22.70 -5.52
N ARG A 215 -5.43 -23.36 -4.82
CA ARG A 215 -5.69 -24.69 -4.20
C ARG A 215 -6.73 -24.61 -3.08
N ALA A 216 -6.67 -23.60 -2.23
CA ALA A 216 -7.56 -23.46 -1.08
C ALA A 216 -9.00 -23.11 -1.47
N SER A 217 -9.18 -22.35 -2.55
CA SER A 217 -10.47 -21.84 -3.02
C SER A 217 -11.16 -22.76 -4.04
N ALA A 218 -10.45 -23.77 -4.57
CA ALA A 218 -10.99 -24.66 -5.59
C ALA A 218 -12.33 -25.29 -5.13
N GLY A 219 -13.40 -25.03 -5.88
CA GLY A 219 -14.76 -25.52 -5.60
C GLY A 219 -15.43 -24.90 -4.36
N LYS A 220 -14.86 -23.86 -3.76
CA LYS A 220 -15.42 -23.19 -2.57
C LYS A 220 -15.90 -21.79 -2.89
N LYS A 221 -16.92 -21.34 -2.17
CA LYS A 221 -17.34 -19.94 -2.19
C LYS A 221 -16.32 -19.10 -1.42
N ALA A 222 -16.00 -17.91 -1.96
CA ALA A 222 -15.16 -16.93 -1.28
C ALA A 222 -15.79 -16.52 0.07
N PRO A 223 -15.02 -16.53 1.17
CA PRO A 223 -15.54 -16.09 2.47
C PRO A 223 -15.81 -14.60 2.46
N LYS A 224 -16.94 -14.19 3.04
CA LYS A 224 -17.27 -12.77 3.20
C LYS A 224 -16.43 -12.15 4.31
N VAL A 225 -15.67 -11.11 3.99
CA VAL A 225 -14.71 -10.48 4.91
C VAL A 225 -15.05 -9.01 5.14
N TYR A 226 -15.02 -8.59 6.40
CA TYR A 226 -14.95 -7.19 6.78
C TYR A 226 -13.57 -6.87 7.32
N MET A 227 -12.95 -5.83 6.79
CA MET A 227 -11.71 -5.28 7.32
C MET A 227 -11.85 -3.79 7.57
N GLU A 228 -11.39 -3.32 8.74
CA GLU A 228 -11.32 -1.90 9.06
C GLU A 228 -10.01 -1.54 9.77
N LEU A 229 -9.63 -0.27 9.66
CA LEU A 229 -8.56 0.31 10.45
C LEU A 229 -9.09 0.72 11.83
N GLY A 230 -8.58 0.08 12.89
CA GLY A 230 -9.04 0.28 14.27
C GLY A 230 -8.57 1.57 14.94
N SER A 231 -8.21 2.59 14.16
CA SER A 231 -7.68 3.87 14.66
C SER A 231 -8.73 4.77 15.33
N LYS A 232 -10.01 4.54 15.08
CA LYS A 232 -11.12 5.33 15.67
C LYS A 232 -11.67 4.74 16.97
N GLY A 233 -11.10 3.63 17.44
CA GLY A 233 -11.53 2.93 18.66
C GLY A 233 -12.77 2.06 18.49
N VAL A 234 -13.17 1.39 19.57
CA VAL A 234 -14.26 0.42 19.59
C VAL A 234 -15.63 1.06 19.30
N GLY A 235 -15.84 2.30 19.76
CA GLY A 235 -17.11 3.00 19.59
C GLY A 235 -17.41 3.47 18.18
N ASN A 236 -16.41 3.55 17.31
CA ASN A 236 -16.52 4.10 15.97
C ASN A 236 -15.99 3.11 14.91
N TYR A 237 -16.50 3.25 13.69
CA TYR A 237 -16.04 2.43 12.57
C TYR A 237 -14.91 3.16 11.83
N GLY A 238 -13.80 2.47 11.65
CA GLY A 238 -12.64 2.98 10.93
C GLY A 238 -12.79 2.88 9.42
N ASN A 239 -11.75 3.30 8.71
CA ASN A 239 -11.72 3.19 7.26
C ASN A 239 -11.61 1.73 6.83
N THR A 240 -12.39 1.37 5.82
CA THR A 240 -12.25 0.15 5.02
C THR A 240 -11.57 0.50 3.69
N TYR A 241 -11.26 -0.51 2.89
CA TYR A 241 -10.53 -0.36 1.63
C TYR A 241 -11.28 -1.07 0.50
N ASN A 242 -11.42 -0.41 -0.64
CA ASN A 242 -11.92 -1.10 -1.84
C ASN A 242 -10.84 -2.02 -2.43
N SER A 243 -11.21 -2.83 -3.41
CA SER A 243 -10.33 -3.85 -4.01
C SER A 243 -9.13 -3.29 -4.79
N THR A 244 -9.00 -1.96 -4.95
CA THR A 244 -7.94 -1.36 -5.77
C THR A 244 -6.73 -0.90 -4.98
N ILE A 245 -6.81 -0.88 -3.63
CA ILE A 245 -5.78 -0.28 -2.80
C ILE A 245 -5.51 -1.08 -1.52
N LEU A 246 -4.23 -1.13 -1.11
CA LEU A 246 -3.75 -1.64 0.18
C LEU A 246 -4.43 -2.96 0.61
N TRP A 247 -5.00 -3.00 1.82
CA TRP A 247 -5.64 -4.19 2.38
C TRP A 247 -6.79 -4.72 1.53
N GLY A 248 -7.52 -3.86 0.83
CA GLY A 248 -8.59 -4.28 -0.07
C GLY A 248 -8.06 -5.08 -1.27
N ALA A 249 -6.97 -4.64 -1.87
CA ALA A 249 -6.28 -5.36 -2.94
C ALA A 249 -5.68 -6.68 -2.43
N MET A 250 -5.09 -6.69 -1.22
CA MET A 250 -4.59 -7.92 -0.60
C MET A 250 -5.69 -8.93 -0.33
N LEU A 251 -6.86 -8.50 0.20
CA LEU A 251 -8.00 -9.35 0.43
C LEU A 251 -8.53 -9.96 -0.87
N ALA A 252 -8.64 -9.15 -1.93
CA ALA A 252 -9.04 -9.63 -3.26
C ALA A 252 -8.07 -10.72 -3.76
N ARG A 253 -6.76 -10.49 -3.66
CA ARG A 253 -5.73 -11.46 -4.03
C ARG A 253 -5.80 -12.74 -3.17
N ALA A 254 -6.13 -12.61 -1.89
CA ALA A 254 -6.35 -13.75 -0.99
C ALA A 254 -7.65 -14.53 -1.26
N GLY A 255 -8.41 -14.15 -2.27
CA GLY A 255 -9.67 -14.81 -2.64
C GLY A 255 -10.84 -14.50 -1.69
N ALA A 256 -10.81 -13.37 -1.02
CA ALA A 256 -11.87 -12.93 -0.13
C ALA A 256 -12.97 -12.15 -0.86
N ASP A 257 -14.22 -12.34 -0.45
CA ASP A 257 -15.36 -11.48 -0.80
C ASP A 257 -15.44 -10.34 0.23
N SER A 258 -14.62 -9.28 0.00
CA SER A 258 -14.63 -8.12 0.90
C SER A 258 -15.92 -7.32 0.73
N ILE A 259 -16.64 -7.05 1.85
CA ILE A 259 -17.87 -6.25 1.83
C ILE A 259 -17.64 -4.82 1.32
N SER A 260 -16.40 -4.34 1.32
CA SER A 260 -16.01 -3.01 0.86
C SER A 260 -15.38 -3.00 -0.55
N ALA A 261 -15.27 -4.18 -1.21
CA ALA A 261 -14.54 -4.33 -2.47
C ALA A 261 -14.97 -3.35 -3.56
N ASN A 262 -16.27 -3.06 -3.65
CA ASN A 262 -16.89 -2.24 -4.68
C ASN A 262 -17.21 -0.81 -4.21
N ASN A 263 -16.68 -0.35 -3.06
CA ASN A 263 -16.87 1.02 -2.64
C ASN A 263 -16.29 1.97 -3.68
N ARG A 264 -17.01 3.07 -3.97
CA ARG A 264 -16.57 4.07 -4.94
C ARG A 264 -15.25 4.72 -4.53
N GLU A 265 -15.17 5.09 -3.26
CA GLU A 265 -13.98 5.72 -2.70
C GLU A 265 -12.98 4.64 -2.25
N PRO A 266 -11.68 4.82 -2.52
CA PRO A 266 -10.63 3.89 -2.08
C PRO A 266 -10.63 3.66 -0.57
N TYR A 267 -10.92 4.73 0.19
CA TYR A 267 -11.02 4.74 1.65
C TYR A 267 -12.41 5.23 2.06
N SER A 268 -13.11 4.46 2.87
CA SER A 268 -14.41 4.87 3.42
C SER A 268 -14.71 4.12 4.71
N ALA A 269 -15.38 4.77 5.64
CA ALA A 269 -15.89 4.08 6.82
C ALA A 269 -17.19 3.35 6.46
N ALA A 270 -17.35 2.13 6.96
CA ALA A 270 -18.63 1.43 6.90
C ALA A 270 -19.55 1.92 8.04
N THR A 271 -20.86 1.81 7.86
CA THR A 271 -21.80 1.98 8.97
C THR A 271 -22.01 0.66 9.71
N ARG A 272 -22.40 0.75 10.98
CA ARG A 272 -22.72 -0.44 11.78
C ARG A 272 -23.77 -1.32 11.10
N GLU A 273 -24.84 -0.70 10.65
CA GLU A 273 -25.98 -1.35 10.01
C GLU A 273 -25.56 -2.09 8.74
N TYR A 274 -24.68 -1.47 7.95
CA TYR A 274 -24.12 -2.10 6.75
C TYR A 274 -23.31 -3.35 7.11
N VAL A 275 -22.35 -3.24 8.05
CA VAL A 275 -21.54 -4.39 8.46
C VAL A 275 -22.40 -5.56 8.95
N ILE A 276 -23.41 -5.27 9.79
CA ILE A 276 -24.33 -6.29 10.30
C ILE A 276 -25.15 -6.92 9.16
N SER A 277 -25.69 -6.12 8.24
CA SER A 277 -26.47 -6.61 7.10
C SER A 277 -25.65 -7.50 6.16
N GLN A 278 -24.36 -7.21 6.02
CA GLN A 278 -23.44 -8.02 5.21
C GLN A 278 -23.09 -9.37 5.85
N ASN A 279 -23.26 -9.48 7.17
CA ASN A 279 -23.07 -10.71 7.93
C ASN A 279 -21.70 -11.40 7.66
N PRO A 280 -20.58 -10.72 7.90
CA PRO A 280 -19.26 -11.22 7.52
C PRO A 280 -18.88 -12.50 8.27
N GLU A 281 -18.21 -13.40 7.55
CA GLU A 281 -17.71 -14.68 8.07
C GLU A 281 -16.32 -14.52 8.72
N ILE A 282 -15.59 -13.47 8.34
CA ILE A 282 -14.28 -13.12 8.87
C ILE A 282 -14.27 -11.61 9.14
N ILE A 283 -13.69 -11.22 10.27
CA ILE A 283 -13.40 -9.81 10.57
C ILE A 283 -11.91 -9.64 10.83
N ILE A 284 -11.31 -8.60 10.25
CA ILE A 284 -9.91 -8.22 10.44
C ILE A 284 -9.85 -6.76 10.88
N ILE A 285 -9.18 -6.49 12.00
CA ILE A 285 -8.95 -5.15 12.51
C ILE A 285 -7.48 -4.77 12.29
N GLY A 286 -7.24 -3.76 11.48
CA GLY A 286 -5.91 -3.17 11.31
C GLY A 286 -5.54 -2.34 12.53
N GLY A 287 -4.40 -2.61 13.12
CA GLY A 287 -3.89 -1.91 14.29
C GLY A 287 -2.52 -1.29 14.06
N SER A 288 -2.15 -0.35 14.89
CA SER A 288 -0.79 0.20 14.97
C SER A 288 -0.55 0.69 16.40
N ARG A 289 0.68 1.05 16.74
CA ARG A 289 0.91 1.84 17.94
C ARG A 289 0.59 3.31 17.63
N TRP A 290 -0.69 3.62 17.76
CA TRP A 290 -1.16 4.99 17.59
C TRP A 290 -0.71 5.87 18.76
N SER A 291 -0.45 7.13 18.49
CA SER A 291 -0.31 8.16 19.51
C SER A 291 -1.42 9.21 19.33
N GLY A 292 -2.15 9.48 20.39
CA GLY A 292 -3.33 10.36 20.34
C GLY A 292 -4.56 9.64 19.78
N GLY A 293 -5.70 10.32 19.82
CA GLY A 293 -6.99 9.77 19.41
C GLY A 293 -7.71 9.00 20.51
N ALA A 294 -8.60 8.08 20.15
CA ALA A 294 -9.40 7.30 21.10
C ALA A 294 -8.52 6.35 21.93
N SER A 295 -8.80 6.24 23.23
CA SER A 295 -8.05 5.40 24.16
C SER A 295 -8.25 3.90 23.93
N ASP A 296 -9.27 3.51 23.19
CA ASP A 296 -9.69 2.15 22.89
C ASP A 296 -9.38 1.73 21.43
N GLN A 297 -8.39 2.41 20.79
CA GLN A 297 -7.89 2.06 19.47
C GLN A 297 -7.27 0.66 19.46
N MET A 298 -7.27 0.00 18.29
CA MET A 298 -6.53 -1.24 18.10
C MET A 298 -5.03 -1.00 18.17
N GLN A 299 -4.43 -1.31 19.30
CA GLN A 299 -2.98 -1.24 19.50
C GLN A 299 -2.33 -2.53 19.02
N MET A 300 -1.38 -2.42 18.10
CA MET A 300 -0.62 -3.53 17.53
C MET A 300 0.72 -3.05 16.96
N GLY A 301 1.61 -3.98 16.65
CA GLY A 301 2.86 -3.72 15.95
C GLY A 301 4.11 -3.86 16.80
N PHE A 302 5.24 -3.39 16.29
CA PHE A 302 6.59 -3.71 16.76
C PHE A 302 6.87 -3.47 18.25
N THR A 303 6.22 -2.48 18.85
CA THR A 303 6.50 -2.07 20.24
C THR A 303 5.28 -2.24 21.14
N VAL A 304 4.28 -3.01 20.70
CA VAL A 304 3.07 -3.31 21.48
C VAL A 304 3.16 -4.73 22.02
N GLU A 305 2.98 -4.87 23.32
CA GLU A 305 2.94 -6.19 23.94
C GLU A 305 1.75 -7.01 23.43
N ARG A 306 1.96 -8.30 23.22
CA ARG A 306 0.92 -9.23 22.74
C ARG A 306 -0.35 -9.17 23.59
N LYS A 307 -0.22 -9.14 24.93
CA LYS A 307 -1.38 -9.05 25.85
C LYS A 307 -2.22 -7.78 25.63
N THR A 308 -1.56 -6.66 25.33
CA THR A 308 -2.24 -5.40 25.00
C THR A 308 -3.01 -5.53 23.68
N ALA A 309 -2.40 -6.08 22.66
CA ALA A 309 -3.06 -6.31 21.35
C ALA A 309 -4.26 -7.27 21.50
N GLU A 310 -4.12 -8.37 22.24
CA GLU A 310 -5.21 -9.32 22.51
C GLU A 310 -6.37 -8.66 23.24
N LYS A 311 -6.09 -7.84 24.28
CA LYS A 311 -7.11 -7.09 25.02
C LYS A 311 -7.86 -6.10 24.13
N CYS A 312 -7.14 -5.38 23.26
CA CYS A 312 -7.77 -4.47 22.29
C CYS A 312 -8.65 -5.24 21.32
N LEU A 313 -8.17 -6.35 20.76
CA LEU A 313 -8.93 -7.16 19.83
C LEU A 313 -10.21 -7.71 20.47
N GLU A 314 -10.14 -8.16 21.72
CA GLU A 314 -11.29 -8.64 22.48
C GLU A 314 -12.34 -7.53 22.65
N ALA A 315 -11.90 -6.30 22.95
CA ALA A 315 -12.81 -5.15 23.04
C ALA A 315 -13.56 -4.91 21.71
N PHE A 316 -12.89 -5.01 20.57
CA PHE A 316 -13.54 -4.92 19.25
C PHE A 316 -14.54 -6.06 19.00
N MET A 317 -14.25 -7.28 19.46
CA MET A 317 -15.19 -8.42 19.35
C MET A 317 -16.50 -8.15 20.11
N HIS A 318 -16.46 -7.36 21.18
CA HIS A 318 -17.62 -7.04 22.02
C HIS A 318 -18.41 -5.79 21.56
N ARG A 319 -18.16 -5.29 20.35
CA ARG A 319 -19.00 -4.23 19.76
C ARG A 319 -20.48 -4.63 19.76
N SER A 320 -21.33 -3.63 19.99
CA SER A 320 -22.79 -3.84 20.00
C SER A 320 -23.27 -4.57 18.75
N LEU A 321 -24.09 -5.61 18.96
CA LEU A 321 -24.70 -6.48 17.94
C LEU A 321 -23.75 -7.41 17.18
N TRP A 322 -22.43 -7.34 17.41
CA TRP A 322 -21.46 -8.18 16.71
C TRP A 322 -21.42 -9.63 17.20
N GLN A 323 -21.92 -9.89 18.42
CA GLN A 323 -21.99 -11.23 19.02
C GLN A 323 -22.77 -12.25 18.15
N ASN A 324 -23.66 -11.74 17.28
CA ASN A 324 -24.45 -12.57 16.38
C ASN A 324 -23.78 -12.86 15.03
N LEU A 325 -22.72 -12.14 14.68
CA LEU A 325 -22.00 -12.32 13.43
C LEU A 325 -21.28 -13.67 13.38
N PRO A 326 -21.29 -14.37 12.24
CA PRO A 326 -20.56 -15.62 12.04
C PRO A 326 -19.07 -15.50 12.38
N ALA A 327 -18.44 -14.38 12.05
CA ALA A 327 -17.05 -14.12 12.37
C ALA A 327 -16.75 -14.23 13.87
N VAL A 328 -17.62 -13.70 14.71
CA VAL A 328 -17.45 -13.72 16.18
C VAL A 328 -17.82 -15.10 16.73
N LYS A 329 -18.96 -15.66 16.33
CA LYS A 329 -19.41 -17.00 16.78
C LYS A 329 -18.40 -18.11 16.47
N ASN A 330 -17.78 -18.03 15.30
CA ASN A 330 -16.83 -19.04 14.81
C ASN A 330 -15.37 -18.69 15.14
N ARG A 331 -15.12 -17.64 15.92
CA ARG A 331 -13.78 -17.15 16.31
C ARG A 331 -12.87 -16.84 15.11
N ARG A 332 -13.45 -16.34 14.01
CA ARG A 332 -12.74 -15.92 12.80
C ARG A 332 -12.57 -14.39 12.84
N PHE A 333 -11.95 -13.94 13.91
CA PHE A 333 -11.72 -12.52 14.24
C PHE A 333 -10.25 -12.31 14.47
N TYR A 334 -9.63 -11.43 13.69
CA TYR A 334 -8.18 -11.30 13.63
C TYR A 334 -7.75 -9.83 13.72
N ALA A 335 -6.52 -9.61 14.14
CA ALA A 335 -5.84 -8.33 14.02
C ALA A 335 -4.62 -8.46 13.11
N VAL A 336 -4.28 -7.37 12.44
CA VAL A 336 -3.09 -7.28 11.59
C VAL A 336 -2.41 -5.92 11.81
N ASP A 337 -1.07 -5.90 11.82
CA ASP A 337 -0.34 -4.64 11.89
C ASP A 337 -0.53 -3.84 10.60
N HIS A 338 -1.00 -2.60 10.74
CA HIS A 338 -1.21 -1.70 9.62
C HIS A 338 0.07 -1.37 8.86
N GLY A 339 1.24 -1.43 9.51
CA GLY A 339 2.53 -1.19 8.87
C GLY A 339 2.98 -2.28 7.89
N LEU A 340 2.37 -3.46 7.89
CA LEU A 340 2.80 -4.60 7.05
C LEU A 340 2.35 -4.54 5.58
N HIS A 341 1.71 -3.48 5.13
CA HIS A 341 1.23 -3.36 3.75
C HIS A 341 2.19 -2.62 2.81
N TYR A 342 3.36 -2.20 3.29
CA TYR A 342 4.39 -1.53 2.48
C TYR A 342 5.47 -2.48 1.99
#